data_ba734c2609c2aafb6cd249b8b8ce464a
#
_entry.id   ba734c2609c2aafb6cd249b8b8ce464a
#
_cell.length_a   1.000
_cell.length_b   1.000
_cell.length_c   1.000
_cell.angle_alpha   90.00
_cell.angle_beta   90.00
_cell.angle_gamma   90.00
#
_symmetry.space_group_name_H-M   'P 1'
#
loop_
_entity.id
_entity.type
_entity.pdbx_description
1 polymer ?
#
loop_
_entity_poly.entity_id
_entity_poly.type
_entity_poly.pdbx_seq_one_letter_code
_entity_poly.pdbx_strand_id
1 'polypeptide(L)'
;PFVPKRDNAKMGYVAGVPVQKYETLSFNPNSRAHITAWLKELYDWSPTEFTPSGEPKVDESVLKDLPYPEAIALTKYMTLAKRISQMATGKGAWLHYVDSKTSRIYGSVITYGAVTGRMTHSKPNLAQVPAGYSPYGHECRSLFTVPAGKELVGADAAALELCCLAGYMARLDNGAYIETVLKGDKSNGTDIHSVNARALGLDPKLTYPDGQTGRDMAKTWFYAFVYGAGDVKLGSLLTTGNVLTVKDAGAASRKRFMKNLPALGTLIKQIQDKVKSQGFLRGLDGRTLHIRGAHSAPNTLLQSAGAILMKKALVILDGKLQADLGLVAGVDYEFVANVHDEWQIECNKGLGESIGKMA
;
A
#
# COMPACT_ATOMS: atom_id res chain seq x y z
N PRO A 1 -42.36 -8.86 -6.29
CA PRO A 1 -43.72 -8.61 -5.80
C PRO A 1 -44.16 -9.75 -4.86
N PHE A 2 -44.85 -9.39 -3.79
CA PHE A 2 -45.45 -10.35 -2.86
C PHE A 2 -46.81 -10.77 -3.41
N VAL A 3 -47.09 -12.07 -3.49
CA VAL A 3 -48.38 -12.59 -3.91
C VAL A 3 -49.12 -13.13 -2.68
N PRO A 4 -50.17 -12.46 -2.19
CA PRO A 4 -50.95 -12.93 -1.06
C PRO A 4 -51.64 -14.25 -1.36
N LYS A 5 -51.61 -15.20 -0.41
CA LYS A 5 -52.33 -16.48 -0.55
C LYS A 5 -53.80 -16.41 -0.09
N ARG A 6 -54.18 -15.32 0.58
CA ARG A 6 -55.54 -15.06 1.11
C ARG A 6 -55.86 -13.58 1.04
N ASP A 7 -57.14 -13.26 0.94
CA ASP A 7 -57.59 -11.88 1.04
C ASP A 7 -57.33 -11.30 2.42
N ASN A 8 -56.93 -10.04 2.47
CA ASN A 8 -56.75 -9.29 3.70
C ASN A 8 -57.22 -7.85 3.51
N ALA A 9 -58.47 -7.63 3.89
CA ALA A 9 -59.13 -6.31 3.73
C ALA A 9 -58.42 -5.19 4.50
N LYS A 10 -57.82 -5.50 5.67
CA LYS A 10 -57.09 -4.52 6.48
C LYS A 10 -55.81 -4.01 5.79
N MET A 11 -55.19 -4.84 4.96
CA MET A 11 -53.96 -4.53 4.21
C MET A 11 -54.24 -4.23 2.73
N GLY A 12 -55.47 -4.32 2.30
CA GLY A 12 -55.88 -4.13 0.89
C GLY A 12 -55.39 -5.26 -0.02
N TYR A 13 -55.12 -6.48 0.50
CA TYR A 13 -54.60 -7.58 -0.31
C TYR A 13 -55.74 -8.45 -0.85
N VAL A 14 -55.61 -8.81 -2.12
CA VAL A 14 -56.46 -9.81 -2.78
C VAL A 14 -55.61 -11.04 -3.10
N ALA A 15 -56.13 -12.22 -2.82
CA ALA A 15 -55.43 -13.47 -3.06
C ALA A 15 -55.04 -13.63 -4.54
N GLY A 16 -53.82 -14.01 -4.81
CA GLY A 16 -53.29 -14.21 -6.15
C GLY A 16 -52.92 -12.92 -6.90
N VAL A 17 -53.23 -11.72 -6.37
CA VAL A 17 -52.87 -10.45 -7.00
C VAL A 17 -51.47 -9.99 -6.48
N PRO A 18 -50.47 -9.79 -7.35
CA PRO A 18 -49.17 -9.29 -6.93
C PRO A 18 -49.27 -7.89 -6.33
N VAL A 19 -48.66 -7.70 -5.14
CA VAL A 19 -48.59 -6.41 -4.45
C VAL A 19 -47.13 -6.03 -4.28
N GLN A 20 -46.81 -4.79 -4.64
CA GLN A 20 -45.53 -4.22 -4.34
C GLN A 20 -45.49 -3.77 -2.87
N LYS A 21 -44.70 -4.45 -2.06
CA LYS A 21 -44.46 -4.00 -0.69
C LYS A 21 -43.31 -3.02 -0.66
N TYR A 22 -43.49 -1.93 0.04
CA TYR A 22 -42.46 -0.95 0.33
C TYR A 22 -42.12 -1.03 1.80
N GLU A 23 -40.85 -1.02 2.09
CA GLU A 23 -40.30 -0.93 3.44
C GLU A 23 -39.43 0.32 3.51
N THR A 24 -39.66 1.15 4.51
CA THR A 24 -38.82 2.31 4.77
C THR A 24 -37.59 1.83 5.54
N LEU A 25 -36.43 1.87 4.89
CA LEU A 25 -35.18 1.54 5.51
C LEU A 25 -34.45 2.82 5.94
N SER A 26 -33.96 2.84 7.18
CA SER A 26 -33.06 3.91 7.61
C SER A 26 -31.75 3.84 6.83
N PHE A 27 -31.23 4.98 6.38
CA PHE A 27 -29.96 5.04 5.69
C PHE A 27 -28.83 4.50 6.59
N ASN A 28 -28.05 3.55 6.06
CA ASN A 28 -26.91 2.97 6.73
C ASN A 28 -25.62 3.38 5.99
N PRO A 29 -24.78 4.25 6.57
CA PRO A 29 -23.54 4.71 5.94
C PRO A 29 -22.47 3.62 5.80
N ASN A 30 -22.66 2.44 6.40
CA ASN A 30 -21.80 1.28 6.20
C ASN A 30 -22.28 0.36 5.07
N SER A 31 -23.47 0.61 4.51
CA SER A 31 -24.01 -0.18 3.40
C SER A 31 -23.66 0.43 2.06
N ARG A 32 -22.80 -0.25 1.29
CA ARG A 32 -22.46 0.16 -0.08
C ARG A 32 -23.70 0.29 -0.98
N ALA A 33 -24.65 -0.62 -0.82
CA ALA A 33 -25.91 -0.59 -1.58
C ALA A 33 -26.72 0.67 -1.26
N HIS A 34 -26.83 1.05 0.04
CA HIS A 34 -27.55 2.27 0.43
C HIS A 34 -26.85 3.52 -0.12
N ILE A 35 -25.52 3.59 -0.03
CA ILE A 35 -24.75 4.73 -0.56
C ILE A 35 -24.91 4.83 -2.08
N THR A 36 -24.80 3.71 -2.79
CA THR A 36 -24.98 3.68 -4.25
C THR A 36 -26.36 4.15 -4.66
N ALA A 37 -27.42 3.62 -4.01
CA ALA A 37 -28.80 3.99 -4.30
C ALA A 37 -29.05 5.48 -4.03
N TRP A 38 -28.53 5.98 -2.92
CA TRP A 38 -28.68 7.37 -2.51
C TRP A 38 -27.98 8.37 -3.43
N LEU A 39 -26.73 8.09 -3.79
CA LEU A 39 -25.97 8.92 -4.73
C LEU A 39 -26.56 8.87 -6.15
N LYS A 40 -27.13 7.73 -6.54
CA LYS A 40 -27.84 7.62 -7.81
C LYS A 40 -29.09 8.48 -7.84
N GLU A 41 -29.88 8.46 -6.77
CA GLU A 41 -31.11 9.25 -6.65
C GLU A 41 -30.83 10.76 -6.64
N LEU A 42 -29.80 11.20 -5.88
CA LEU A 42 -29.50 12.62 -5.73
C LEU A 42 -28.76 13.22 -6.94
N TYR A 43 -27.88 12.46 -7.57
CA TYR A 43 -26.91 12.98 -8.54
C TYR A 43 -26.84 12.18 -9.84
N ASP A 44 -27.74 11.21 -10.03
CA ASP A 44 -27.66 10.22 -11.14
C ASP A 44 -26.29 9.52 -11.24
N TRP A 45 -25.58 9.45 -10.12
CA TRP A 45 -24.28 8.81 -10.05
C TRP A 45 -24.41 7.30 -10.21
N SER A 46 -23.52 6.71 -11.02
CA SER A 46 -23.41 5.28 -11.19
C SER A 46 -21.97 4.83 -10.91
N PRO A 47 -21.77 3.70 -10.21
CA PRO A 47 -20.43 3.19 -9.91
C PRO A 47 -19.73 2.79 -11.21
N THR A 48 -18.45 3.18 -11.31
CA THR A 48 -17.56 2.82 -12.43
C THR A 48 -16.65 1.64 -12.10
N GLU A 49 -16.48 1.34 -10.81
CA GLU A 49 -15.67 0.23 -10.33
C GLU A 49 -16.53 -0.78 -9.57
N PHE A 50 -16.18 -2.07 -9.74
CA PHE A 50 -16.87 -3.18 -9.10
C PHE A 50 -15.88 -4.10 -8.40
N THR A 51 -16.36 -4.78 -7.35
CA THR A 51 -15.59 -5.82 -6.67
C THR A 51 -15.50 -7.08 -7.55
N PRO A 52 -14.59 -8.03 -7.27
CA PRO A 52 -14.56 -9.30 -7.98
C PRO A 52 -15.86 -10.10 -7.92
N SER A 53 -16.72 -9.83 -6.93
CA SER A 53 -18.06 -10.41 -6.80
C SER A 53 -19.14 -9.67 -7.59
N GLY A 54 -18.79 -8.61 -8.34
CA GLY A 54 -19.75 -7.82 -9.14
C GLY A 54 -20.50 -6.74 -8.37
N GLU A 55 -20.21 -6.56 -7.06
CA GLU A 55 -20.83 -5.50 -6.25
C GLU A 55 -20.17 -4.14 -6.53
N PRO A 56 -20.94 -3.03 -6.46
CA PRO A 56 -20.37 -1.69 -6.57
C PRO A 56 -19.22 -1.47 -5.59
N LYS A 57 -18.07 -0.98 -6.09
CA LYS A 57 -17.00 -0.54 -5.23
C LYS A 57 -17.29 0.88 -4.76
N VAL A 58 -17.66 1.01 -3.50
CA VAL A 58 -17.92 2.29 -2.81
C VAL A 58 -17.05 2.29 -1.55
N ASP A 59 -15.93 2.97 -1.63
CA ASP A 59 -14.97 3.13 -0.53
C ASP A 59 -14.39 4.55 -0.54
N GLU A 60 -13.52 4.86 0.42
CA GLU A 60 -12.90 6.19 0.53
C GLU A 60 -12.17 6.60 -0.75
N SER A 61 -11.63 5.66 -1.51
CA SER A 61 -10.86 5.96 -2.72
C SER A 61 -11.75 6.40 -3.89
N VAL A 62 -12.99 5.92 -3.92
CA VAL A 62 -13.99 6.31 -4.92
C VAL A 62 -14.71 7.60 -4.50
N LEU A 63 -15.15 7.65 -3.24
CA LEU A 63 -15.97 8.78 -2.76
C LEU A 63 -15.19 10.10 -2.68
N LYS A 64 -13.89 10.08 -2.37
CA LYS A 64 -13.05 11.28 -2.27
C LYS A 64 -12.95 12.08 -3.57
N ASP A 65 -13.12 11.40 -4.72
CA ASP A 65 -13.00 12.00 -6.05
C ASP A 65 -14.35 12.51 -6.58
N LEU A 66 -15.45 12.34 -5.80
CA LEU A 66 -16.78 12.81 -6.15
C LEU A 66 -17.00 14.25 -5.64
N PRO A 67 -17.56 15.15 -6.46
CA PRO A 67 -17.77 16.56 -6.09
C PRO A 67 -19.01 16.79 -5.21
N TYR A 68 -19.52 15.75 -4.54
CA TYR A 68 -20.75 15.82 -3.76
C TYR A 68 -20.50 16.04 -2.28
N PRO A 69 -21.21 16.95 -1.61
CA PRO A 69 -21.04 17.20 -0.17
C PRO A 69 -21.20 15.93 0.69
N GLU A 70 -22.16 15.08 0.33
CA GLU A 70 -22.43 13.81 1.02
C GLU A 70 -21.27 12.82 0.85
N ALA A 71 -20.64 12.79 -0.32
CA ALA A 71 -19.47 11.94 -0.57
C ALA A 71 -18.28 12.35 0.32
N ILE A 72 -18.09 13.65 0.53
CA ILE A 72 -17.06 14.18 1.45
C ILE A 72 -17.38 13.75 2.89
N ALA A 73 -18.63 13.90 3.34
CA ALA A 73 -19.05 13.48 4.67
C ALA A 73 -18.91 11.97 4.88
N LEU A 74 -19.30 11.15 3.89
CA LEU A 74 -19.17 9.71 3.91
C LEU A 74 -17.69 9.27 3.95
N THR A 75 -16.82 9.90 3.18
CA THR A 75 -15.38 9.62 3.18
C THR A 75 -14.78 9.85 4.57
N LYS A 76 -15.13 10.97 5.21
CA LYS A 76 -14.69 11.27 6.58
C LYS A 76 -15.22 10.24 7.59
N TYR A 77 -16.50 9.91 7.49
CA TYR A 77 -17.15 8.89 8.32
C TYR A 77 -16.46 7.52 8.19
N MET A 78 -16.26 7.05 6.96
CA MET A 78 -15.63 5.75 6.68
C MET A 78 -14.20 5.69 7.22
N THR A 79 -13.42 6.76 7.01
CA THR A 79 -12.06 6.86 7.53
C THR A 79 -12.04 6.76 9.05
N LEU A 80 -12.91 7.51 9.73
CA LEU A 80 -13.01 7.48 11.19
C LEU A 80 -13.48 6.12 11.71
N ALA A 81 -14.54 5.56 11.11
CA ALA A 81 -15.05 4.24 11.46
C ALA A 81 -13.99 3.13 11.30
N LYS A 82 -13.18 3.22 10.25
CA LYS A 82 -12.04 2.31 10.02
C LYS A 82 -10.99 2.44 11.12
N ARG A 83 -10.64 3.67 11.54
CA ARG A 83 -9.68 3.89 12.65
C ARG A 83 -10.22 3.35 13.97
N ILE A 84 -11.46 3.63 14.31
CA ILE A 84 -12.12 3.09 15.50
C ILE A 84 -12.13 1.56 15.47
N SER A 85 -12.45 0.97 14.31
CA SER A 85 -12.43 -0.48 14.13
C SER A 85 -11.04 -1.07 14.33
N GLN A 86 -9.99 -0.43 13.83
CA GLN A 86 -8.60 -0.88 14.05
C GLN A 86 -8.17 -0.80 15.52
N MET A 87 -8.58 0.26 16.23
CA MET A 87 -8.17 0.50 17.62
C MET A 87 -8.99 -0.32 18.61
N ALA A 88 -10.33 -0.33 18.48
CA ALA A 88 -11.21 -0.75 19.57
C ALA A 88 -12.29 -1.77 19.23
N THR A 89 -13.00 -1.65 18.08
CA THR A 89 -14.25 -2.40 17.86
C THR A 89 -14.15 -3.59 16.90
N GLY A 90 -13.14 -3.64 16.04
CA GLY A 90 -12.95 -4.75 15.09
C GLY A 90 -12.43 -6.02 15.77
N LYS A 91 -12.65 -7.18 15.16
CA LYS A 91 -12.15 -8.48 15.67
C LYS A 91 -10.62 -8.50 15.85
N GLY A 92 -9.88 -7.72 15.08
CA GLY A 92 -8.43 -7.57 15.16
C GLY A 92 -8.00 -6.26 15.81
N ALA A 93 -8.88 -5.60 16.58
CA ALA A 93 -8.60 -4.32 17.20
C ALA A 93 -7.45 -4.41 18.21
N TRP A 94 -6.61 -3.39 18.22
CA TRP A 94 -5.39 -3.39 19.04
C TRP A 94 -5.67 -3.56 20.53
N LEU A 95 -6.71 -2.90 21.05
CA LEU A 95 -7.09 -2.97 22.45
C LEU A 95 -7.47 -4.39 22.92
N HIS A 96 -7.93 -5.27 22.03
CA HIS A 96 -8.26 -6.64 22.36
C HIS A 96 -7.02 -7.51 22.65
N TYR A 97 -5.84 -7.04 22.24
CA TYR A 97 -4.56 -7.78 22.35
C TYR A 97 -3.59 -7.14 23.36
N VAL A 98 -4.03 -6.13 24.09
CA VAL A 98 -3.22 -5.56 25.16
C VAL A 98 -3.15 -6.54 26.32
N ASP A 99 -1.96 -6.97 26.67
CA ASP A 99 -1.70 -7.75 27.87
C ASP A 99 -1.87 -6.88 29.11
N SER A 100 -2.76 -7.30 30.02
CA SER A 100 -3.13 -6.50 31.20
C SER A 100 -2.02 -6.34 32.24
N LYS A 101 -0.99 -7.22 32.20
CA LYS A 101 0.13 -7.19 33.16
C LYS A 101 1.27 -6.32 32.68
N THR A 102 1.53 -6.36 31.37
CA THR A 102 2.69 -5.68 30.75
C THR A 102 2.31 -4.41 29.99
N SER A 103 1.01 -4.22 29.71
CA SER A 103 0.49 -3.18 28.83
C SER A 103 1.08 -3.24 27.39
N ARG A 104 1.58 -4.42 26.99
CA ARG A 104 2.15 -4.66 25.67
C ARG A 104 1.18 -5.39 24.76
N ILE A 105 1.39 -5.24 23.45
CA ILE A 105 0.71 -6.02 22.42
C ILE A 105 1.70 -7.00 21.83
N TYR A 106 1.44 -8.28 22.02
CA TYR A 106 2.24 -9.37 21.43
C TYR A 106 1.55 -9.86 20.15
N GLY A 107 1.99 -9.30 19.01
CA GLY A 107 1.48 -9.73 17.71
C GLY A 107 2.03 -11.10 17.28
N SER A 108 1.30 -11.76 16.39
CA SER A 108 1.78 -12.99 15.74
C SER A 108 2.42 -12.64 14.39
N VAL A 109 3.63 -13.14 14.17
CA VAL A 109 4.39 -12.91 12.94
C VAL A 109 4.78 -14.24 12.31
N ILE A 110 4.43 -14.43 11.03
CA ILE A 110 4.96 -15.52 10.22
C ILE A 110 6.08 -14.94 9.36
N THR A 111 7.31 -15.33 9.61
CA THR A 111 8.51 -14.71 9.05
C THR A 111 8.65 -14.82 7.54
N TYR A 112 7.95 -15.77 6.91
CA TYR A 112 7.93 -16.00 5.46
C TYR A 112 6.49 -16.20 4.92
N GLY A 113 5.52 -15.54 5.53
CA GLY A 113 4.09 -15.75 5.26
C GLY A 113 3.63 -15.26 3.88
N ALA A 114 4.34 -14.34 3.24
CA ALA A 114 4.02 -13.88 1.90
C ALA A 114 4.82 -14.66 0.82
N VAL A 115 4.27 -14.76 -0.40
CA VAL A 115 4.95 -15.36 -1.57
C VAL A 115 6.31 -14.70 -1.84
N THR A 116 6.42 -13.42 -1.57
CA THR A 116 7.66 -12.64 -1.69
C THR A 116 8.66 -12.94 -0.58
N GLY A 117 8.30 -13.72 0.44
CA GLY A 117 9.12 -13.93 1.62
C GLY A 117 9.05 -12.80 2.64
N ARG A 118 8.22 -11.78 2.44
CA ARG A 118 7.92 -10.78 3.47
C ARG A 118 7.23 -11.43 4.67
N MET A 119 7.40 -10.84 5.85
CA MET A 119 6.65 -11.23 7.04
C MET A 119 5.18 -10.90 6.89
N THR A 120 4.32 -11.72 7.47
CA THR A 120 2.89 -11.42 7.64
C THR A 120 2.56 -11.28 9.11
N HIS A 121 1.71 -10.32 9.43
CA HIS A 121 1.38 -9.93 10.80
C HIS A 121 -0.10 -10.19 11.06
N SER A 122 -0.41 -10.68 12.26
CA SER A 122 -1.78 -10.93 12.70
C SER A 122 -1.87 -10.88 14.23
N LYS A 123 -3.07 -10.73 14.76
CA LYS A 123 -3.40 -10.80 16.18
C LYS A 123 -2.61 -9.82 17.07
N PRO A 124 -2.61 -8.53 16.81
CA PRO A 124 -3.19 -7.82 15.67
C PRO A 124 -2.18 -7.64 14.53
N ASN A 125 -2.64 -7.10 13.36
CA ASN A 125 -1.75 -6.72 12.28
C ASN A 125 -1.17 -5.31 12.53
N LEU A 126 -0.03 -5.23 13.19
CA LEU A 126 0.66 -3.95 13.49
C LEU A 126 1.35 -3.33 12.26
N ALA A 127 1.60 -4.11 11.20
CA ALA A 127 2.13 -3.55 9.94
C ALA A 127 1.14 -2.62 9.21
N GLN A 128 -0.13 -2.57 9.65
CA GLN A 128 -1.15 -1.69 9.09
C GLN A 128 -1.45 -0.46 9.96
N VAL A 129 -0.61 -0.14 10.96
CA VAL A 129 -0.72 1.13 11.67
C VAL A 129 -0.54 2.27 10.67
N PRO A 130 -1.49 3.24 10.61
CA PRO A 130 -1.45 4.29 9.59
C PRO A 130 -0.17 5.11 9.63
N ALA A 131 0.32 5.54 8.47
CA ALA A 131 1.43 6.47 8.41
C ALA A 131 1.06 7.82 9.06
N GLY A 132 2.02 8.52 9.67
CA GLY A 132 1.78 9.76 10.40
C GLY A 132 1.09 10.86 9.58
N TYR A 133 1.35 10.92 8.28
CA TYR A 133 0.70 11.87 7.35
C TYR A 133 -0.72 11.46 6.92
N SER A 134 -1.16 10.22 7.22
CA SER A 134 -2.53 9.78 6.91
C SER A 134 -3.53 10.39 7.88
N PRO A 135 -4.82 10.53 7.51
CA PRO A 135 -5.84 10.94 8.45
C PRO A 135 -5.84 10.09 9.72
N TYR A 136 -5.73 10.75 10.88
CA TYR A 136 -5.60 10.13 12.21
C TYR A 136 -4.36 9.24 12.39
N GLY A 137 -3.35 9.38 11.52
CA GLY A 137 -2.14 8.55 11.58
C GLY A 137 -1.27 8.87 12.78
N HIS A 138 -1.12 10.15 13.09
CA HIS A 138 -0.36 10.61 14.26
C HIS A 138 -0.99 10.08 15.56
N GLU A 139 -2.30 10.22 15.70
CA GLU A 139 -3.04 9.75 16.87
C GLU A 139 -2.95 8.23 17.02
N CYS A 140 -3.05 7.48 15.92
CA CYS A 140 -2.87 6.04 15.95
C CYS A 140 -1.46 5.62 16.37
N ARG A 141 -0.42 6.29 15.87
CA ARG A 141 0.98 5.98 16.21
C ARG A 141 1.33 6.37 17.64
N SER A 142 0.78 7.48 18.16
CA SER A 142 1.02 7.92 19.54
C SER A 142 0.48 6.99 20.62
N LEU A 143 -0.37 6.00 20.25
CA LEU A 143 -0.81 4.94 21.17
C LEU A 143 0.29 3.91 21.46
N PHE A 144 1.31 3.83 20.62
CA PHE A 144 2.44 2.91 20.79
C PHE A 144 3.60 3.67 21.39
N THR A 145 3.92 3.35 22.63
CA THR A 145 4.96 4.02 23.41
C THR A 145 5.90 3.00 24.03
N VAL A 146 6.95 3.47 24.64
CA VAL A 146 7.90 2.66 25.41
C VAL A 146 7.79 2.96 26.89
N PRO A 147 8.18 2.03 27.79
CA PRO A 147 8.19 2.25 29.24
C PRO A 147 9.12 3.42 29.65
N ALA A 148 8.91 3.95 30.85
CA ALA A 148 9.82 4.95 31.42
C ALA A 148 11.26 4.40 31.49
N GLY A 149 12.24 5.24 31.13
CA GLY A 149 13.64 4.83 31.06
C GLY A 149 14.05 4.11 29.76
N LYS A 150 13.12 3.91 28.85
CA LYS A 150 13.36 3.40 27.48
C LYS A 150 13.16 4.49 26.44
N GLU A 151 13.68 4.27 25.25
CA GLU A 151 13.43 5.06 24.05
C GLU A 151 13.21 4.14 22.83
N LEU A 152 12.56 4.65 21.79
CA LEU A 152 12.25 3.90 20.58
C LEU A 152 13.07 4.44 19.43
N VAL A 153 13.79 3.56 18.75
CA VAL A 153 14.55 3.85 17.52
C VAL A 153 13.83 3.24 16.35
N GLY A 154 13.41 4.08 15.39
CA GLY A 154 12.88 3.65 14.10
C GLY A 154 13.97 3.74 13.03
N ALA A 155 14.20 2.66 12.29
CA ALA A 155 15.10 2.61 11.15
C ALA A 155 14.37 2.07 9.92
N ASP A 156 14.40 2.81 8.81
CA ASP A 156 13.72 2.50 7.56
C ASP A 156 14.70 2.49 6.39
N ALA A 157 14.65 1.46 5.57
CA ALA A 157 15.55 1.34 4.41
C ALA A 157 15.09 2.26 3.27
N ALA A 158 15.84 3.32 3.04
CA ALA A 158 15.54 4.29 2.00
C ALA A 158 15.50 3.67 0.60
N ALA A 159 14.34 3.79 -0.06
CA ALA A 159 14.15 3.39 -1.47
C ALA A 159 14.55 1.93 -1.77
N LEU A 160 14.32 0.99 -0.83
CA LEU A 160 14.77 -0.41 -0.92
C LEU A 160 14.44 -1.07 -2.26
N GLU A 161 13.20 -0.96 -2.73
CA GLU A 161 12.77 -1.58 -4.00
C GLU A 161 13.45 -0.95 -5.21
N LEU A 162 13.75 0.36 -5.17
CA LEU A 162 14.54 1.05 -6.20
C LEU A 162 15.98 0.58 -6.22
N CYS A 163 16.59 0.36 -5.05
CA CYS A 163 17.93 -0.20 -4.93
C CYS A 163 17.97 -1.63 -5.49
N CYS A 164 16.99 -2.45 -5.18
CA CYS A 164 16.85 -3.80 -5.74
C CYS A 164 16.72 -3.75 -7.27
N LEU A 165 15.86 -2.86 -7.80
CA LEU A 165 15.69 -2.69 -9.24
C LEU A 165 16.99 -2.27 -9.91
N ALA A 166 17.70 -1.29 -9.35
CA ALA A 166 18.99 -0.83 -9.85
C ALA A 166 20.01 -1.96 -9.90
N GLY A 167 20.04 -2.79 -8.88
CA GLY A 167 20.90 -3.98 -8.84
C GLY A 167 20.58 -4.99 -9.94
N TYR A 168 19.30 -5.27 -10.21
CA TYR A 168 18.90 -6.14 -11.32
C TYR A 168 19.16 -5.51 -12.69
N MET A 169 19.10 -4.20 -12.82
CA MET A 169 19.40 -3.49 -14.08
C MET A 169 20.87 -3.38 -14.37
N ALA A 170 21.75 -3.48 -13.37
CA ALA A 170 23.18 -3.18 -13.47
C ALA A 170 23.91 -3.87 -14.64
N ARG A 171 23.50 -5.10 -14.98
CA ARG A 171 24.08 -5.84 -16.13
C ARG A 171 23.58 -5.35 -17.49
N LEU A 172 22.51 -4.56 -17.52
CA LEU A 172 21.86 -4.08 -18.74
C LEU A 172 22.22 -2.60 -19.05
N ASP A 173 22.64 -1.85 -18.03
CA ASP A 173 22.95 -0.42 -18.13
C ASP A 173 24.35 -0.06 -17.60
N ASN A 174 25.21 -1.07 -17.32
CA ASN A 174 26.53 -0.90 -16.74
C ASN A 174 26.53 -0.10 -15.42
N GLY A 175 25.45 -0.24 -14.64
CA GLY A 175 25.30 0.41 -13.34
C GLY A 175 24.84 1.88 -13.36
N ALA A 176 24.47 2.42 -14.50
CA ALA A 176 24.05 3.81 -14.61
C ALA A 176 22.85 4.16 -13.69
N TYR A 177 21.90 3.23 -13.55
CA TYR A 177 20.76 3.43 -12.65
C TYR A 177 21.18 3.34 -11.17
N ILE A 178 22.17 2.52 -10.82
CA ILE A 178 22.76 2.48 -9.47
C ILE A 178 23.36 3.83 -9.11
N GLU A 179 24.17 4.42 -9.99
CA GLU A 179 24.75 5.75 -9.77
C GLU A 179 23.66 6.80 -9.52
N THR A 180 22.58 6.75 -10.30
CA THR A 180 21.42 7.65 -10.14
C THR A 180 20.74 7.47 -8.78
N VAL A 181 20.55 6.23 -8.32
CA VAL A 181 19.91 5.95 -7.02
C VAL A 181 20.78 6.38 -5.85
N LEU A 182 22.11 6.13 -5.93
CA LEU A 182 23.04 6.37 -4.80
C LEU A 182 23.54 7.81 -4.75
N LYS A 183 23.77 8.46 -5.90
CA LYS A 183 24.40 9.78 -5.98
C LYS A 183 23.49 10.89 -6.50
N GLY A 184 22.27 10.54 -6.90
CA GLY A 184 21.30 11.51 -7.41
C GLY A 184 20.85 12.49 -6.33
N ASP A 185 20.80 13.79 -6.70
CA ASP A 185 20.42 14.88 -5.80
C ASP A 185 19.16 15.58 -6.30
N LYS A 186 18.19 15.72 -5.40
CA LYS A 186 16.92 16.40 -5.67
C LYS A 186 17.12 17.87 -6.02
N SER A 187 18.08 18.55 -5.39
CA SER A 187 18.30 19.98 -5.56
C SER A 187 18.70 20.35 -6.99
N ASN A 188 19.51 19.51 -7.62
CA ASN A 188 19.96 19.68 -8.99
C ASN A 188 19.16 18.86 -10.03
N GLY A 189 18.17 18.07 -9.56
CA GLY A 189 17.29 17.27 -10.43
C GLY A 189 17.95 16.02 -11.02
N THR A 190 19.02 15.50 -10.41
CA THR A 190 19.66 14.24 -10.82
C THR A 190 19.16 13.03 -10.07
N ASP A 191 18.30 13.23 -9.07
CA ASP A 191 17.69 12.14 -8.32
C ASP A 191 16.79 11.24 -9.19
N ILE A 192 16.59 10.02 -8.74
CA ILE A 192 15.89 8.97 -9.49
C ILE A 192 14.48 9.38 -9.95
N HIS A 193 13.74 10.13 -9.13
CA HIS A 193 12.40 10.56 -9.50
C HIS A 193 12.40 11.67 -10.54
N SER A 194 13.41 12.54 -10.53
CA SER A 194 13.63 13.53 -11.57
C SER A 194 14.06 12.88 -12.92
N VAL A 195 14.88 11.83 -12.86
CA VAL A 195 15.23 11.02 -14.04
C VAL A 195 13.99 10.33 -14.60
N ASN A 196 13.18 9.73 -13.75
CA ASN A 196 11.93 9.07 -14.14
C ASN A 196 10.90 10.06 -14.72
N ALA A 197 10.84 11.29 -14.19
CA ALA A 197 9.99 12.35 -14.76
C ALA A 197 10.38 12.66 -16.20
N ARG A 198 11.65 12.89 -16.46
CA ARG A 198 12.15 13.10 -17.83
C ARG A 198 11.88 11.91 -18.74
N ALA A 199 12.04 10.69 -18.23
CA ALA A 199 11.71 9.48 -19.00
C ALA A 199 10.23 9.38 -19.36
N LEU A 200 9.34 9.91 -18.53
CA LEU A 200 7.91 10.07 -18.82
C LEU A 200 7.61 11.25 -19.76
N GLY A 201 8.56 12.13 -20.00
CA GLY A 201 8.36 13.37 -20.76
C GLY A 201 7.75 14.50 -19.91
N LEU A 202 7.92 14.44 -18.59
CA LEU A 202 7.51 15.48 -17.65
C LEU A 202 8.71 16.36 -17.28
N ASP A 203 8.49 17.65 -17.08
CA ASP A 203 9.48 18.51 -16.44
C ASP A 203 9.43 18.27 -14.91
N PRO A 204 10.53 17.81 -14.28
CA PRO A 204 10.55 17.53 -12.85
C PRO A 204 10.21 18.72 -11.96
N LYS A 205 10.50 19.95 -12.43
CA LYS A 205 10.34 21.20 -11.65
C LYS A 205 9.01 21.91 -11.91
N LEU A 206 8.33 21.57 -12.99
CA LEU A 206 7.04 22.19 -13.34
C LEU A 206 5.97 21.71 -12.38
N THR A 207 5.21 22.66 -11.82
CA THR A 207 4.00 22.35 -11.05
C THR A 207 2.81 22.29 -12.00
N TYR A 208 2.09 21.18 -11.97
CA TYR A 208 0.92 20.91 -12.79
C TYR A 208 -0.37 21.43 -12.11
N PRO A 209 -1.51 21.51 -12.83
CA PRO A 209 -2.75 22.11 -12.30
C PRO A 209 -3.29 21.48 -11.02
N ASP A 210 -2.94 20.23 -10.73
CA ASP A 210 -3.29 19.51 -9.49
C ASP A 210 -2.38 19.86 -8.30
N GLY A 211 -1.42 20.78 -8.48
CA GLY A 211 -0.46 21.22 -7.48
C GLY A 211 0.75 20.30 -7.29
N GLN A 212 0.83 19.19 -8.02
CA GLN A 212 1.97 18.29 -7.96
C GLN A 212 3.08 18.73 -8.91
N THR A 213 4.35 18.49 -8.53
CA THR A 213 5.46 18.65 -9.47
C THR A 213 5.54 17.45 -10.40
N GLY A 214 6.13 17.62 -11.60
CA GLY A 214 6.36 16.49 -12.50
C GLY A 214 7.20 15.38 -11.85
N ARG A 215 8.07 15.73 -10.91
CA ARG A 215 8.81 14.78 -10.10
C ARG A 215 7.90 13.94 -9.18
N ASP A 216 6.94 14.57 -8.51
CA ASP A 216 6.02 13.88 -7.58
C ASP A 216 5.04 12.99 -8.35
N MET A 217 4.54 13.47 -9.48
CA MET A 217 3.73 12.67 -10.42
C MET A 217 4.51 11.44 -10.90
N ALA A 218 5.77 11.62 -11.31
CA ALA A 218 6.62 10.52 -11.77
C ALA A 218 6.92 9.53 -10.66
N LYS A 219 7.12 9.98 -9.41
CA LYS A 219 7.28 9.11 -8.24
C LYS A 219 6.06 8.21 -8.07
N THR A 220 4.87 8.77 -8.05
CA THR A 220 3.61 8.04 -7.88
C THR A 220 3.38 7.08 -9.05
N TRP A 221 3.60 7.56 -10.28
CA TRP A 221 3.45 6.76 -11.50
C TRP A 221 4.43 5.58 -11.52
N PHE A 222 5.69 5.81 -11.16
CA PHE A 222 6.73 4.78 -11.17
C PHE A 222 6.41 3.64 -10.20
N TYR A 223 6.02 3.95 -8.96
CA TYR A 223 5.63 2.92 -8.01
C TYR A 223 4.39 2.15 -8.47
N ALA A 224 3.38 2.83 -9.01
CA ALA A 224 2.22 2.15 -9.60
C ALA A 224 2.65 1.22 -10.75
N PHE A 225 3.55 1.66 -11.62
CA PHE A 225 4.08 0.88 -12.74
C PHE A 225 4.84 -0.36 -12.25
N VAL A 226 5.75 -0.22 -11.31
CA VAL A 226 6.53 -1.34 -10.73
C VAL A 226 5.62 -2.34 -10.04
N TYR A 227 4.57 -1.86 -9.37
CA TYR A 227 3.56 -2.71 -8.73
C TYR A 227 2.57 -3.35 -9.71
N GLY A 228 2.76 -3.16 -11.00
CA GLY A 228 1.99 -3.83 -12.04
C GLY A 228 0.64 -3.19 -12.34
N ALA A 229 0.47 -1.90 -12.06
CA ALA A 229 -0.74 -1.17 -12.40
C ALA A 229 -1.06 -1.26 -13.90
N GLY A 230 -2.34 -1.45 -14.22
CA GLY A 230 -2.83 -1.42 -15.61
C GLY A 230 -2.83 0.01 -16.19
N ASP A 231 -3.00 0.10 -17.51
CA ASP A 231 -2.89 1.37 -18.23
C ASP A 231 -3.93 2.41 -17.77
N VAL A 232 -5.14 1.99 -17.40
CA VAL A 232 -6.14 2.91 -16.83
C VAL A 232 -5.60 3.59 -15.56
N LYS A 233 -5.00 2.84 -14.64
CA LYS A 233 -4.43 3.41 -13.41
C LYS A 233 -3.24 4.31 -13.71
N LEU A 234 -2.34 3.89 -14.59
CA LEU A 234 -1.18 4.71 -14.97
C LEU A 234 -1.59 6.02 -15.65
N GLY A 235 -2.61 5.97 -16.51
CA GLY A 235 -3.13 7.15 -17.18
C GLY A 235 -3.82 8.11 -16.24
N SER A 236 -4.59 7.60 -15.27
CA SER A 236 -5.29 8.45 -14.27
C SER A 236 -4.34 9.25 -13.37
N LEU A 237 -3.08 8.88 -13.31
CA LEU A 237 -2.03 9.62 -12.59
C LEU A 237 -1.43 10.77 -13.43
N LEU A 238 -1.73 10.84 -14.71
CA LEU A 238 -1.15 11.82 -15.64
C LEU A 238 -2.19 12.72 -16.31
N THR A 239 -3.43 12.28 -16.38
CA THR A 239 -4.51 13.00 -17.05
C THR A 239 -5.88 12.66 -16.49
N THR A 240 -6.84 13.53 -16.70
CA THR A 240 -8.26 13.34 -16.43
C THR A 240 -9.01 13.13 -17.74
N GLY A 241 -10.17 12.50 -17.69
CA GLY A 241 -11.01 12.27 -18.87
C GLY A 241 -11.82 10.98 -18.79
N ASN A 242 -12.42 10.57 -19.90
CA ASN A 242 -13.12 9.29 -19.96
C ASN A 242 -12.11 8.10 -19.91
N VAL A 243 -12.62 6.91 -19.61
CA VAL A 243 -11.80 5.70 -19.41
C VAL A 243 -10.92 5.36 -20.60
N LEU A 244 -11.38 5.60 -21.83
CA LEU A 244 -10.60 5.32 -23.04
C LEU A 244 -9.43 6.29 -23.15
N THR A 245 -9.66 7.59 -23.03
CA THR A 245 -8.61 8.62 -23.04
C THR A 245 -7.55 8.36 -21.97
N VAL A 246 -7.98 8.02 -20.76
CA VAL A 246 -7.08 7.70 -19.64
C VAL A 246 -6.27 6.43 -19.92
N LYS A 247 -6.89 5.39 -20.49
CA LYS A 247 -6.21 4.14 -20.86
C LYS A 247 -5.16 4.37 -21.94
N ASP A 248 -5.47 5.16 -22.97
CA ASP A 248 -4.53 5.46 -24.06
C ASP A 248 -3.34 6.30 -23.54
N ALA A 249 -3.59 7.25 -22.65
CA ALA A 249 -2.54 8.02 -21.98
C ALA A 249 -1.62 7.13 -21.15
N GLY A 250 -2.19 6.14 -20.42
CA GLY A 250 -1.43 5.18 -19.66
C GLY A 250 -0.56 4.27 -20.53
N ALA A 251 -1.12 3.71 -21.61
CA ALA A 251 -0.38 2.90 -22.57
C ALA A 251 0.76 3.69 -23.23
N ALA A 252 0.49 4.95 -23.65
CA ALA A 252 1.48 5.83 -24.24
C ALA A 252 2.61 6.18 -23.26
N SER A 253 2.27 6.47 -21.98
CA SER A 253 3.25 6.76 -20.93
C SER A 253 4.15 5.55 -20.65
N ARG A 254 3.58 4.36 -20.53
CA ARG A 254 4.34 3.10 -20.38
C ARG A 254 5.32 2.89 -21.53
N LYS A 255 4.85 3.02 -22.75
CA LYS A 255 5.68 2.86 -23.96
C LYS A 255 6.82 3.87 -23.99
N ARG A 256 6.54 5.14 -23.69
CA ARG A 256 7.53 6.23 -23.62
C ARG A 256 8.58 5.95 -22.53
N PHE A 257 8.13 5.59 -21.34
CA PHE A 257 9.00 5.31 -20.20
C PHE A 257 9.98 4.17 -20.49
N MET A 258 9.47 3.05 -21.02
CA MET A 258 10.31 1.91 -21.38
C MET A 258 11.25 2.20 -22.55
N LYS A 259 10.87 3.10 -23.50
CA LYS A 259 11.74 3.55 -24.59
C LYS A 259 12.90 4.40 -24.06
N ASN A 260 12.64 5.26 -23.08
CA ASN A 260 13.62 6.17 -22.49
C ASN A 260 14.49 5.53 -21.40
N LEU A 261 14.06 4.36 -20.89
CA LEU A 261 14.83 3.50 -19.99
C LEU A 261 14.90 2.05 -20.57
N PRO A 262 15.69 1.84 -21.63
CA PRO A 262 15.68 0.59 -22.38
C PRO A 262 16.14 -0.62 -21.56
N ALA A 263 17.05 -0.43 -20.59
CA ALA A 263 17.48 -1.48 -19.68
C ALA A 263 16.30 -1.98 -18.83
N LEU A 264 15.44 -1.08 -18.34
CA LEU A 264 14.25 -1.45 -17.59
C LEU A 264 13.26 -2.22 -18.48
N GLY A 265 13.01 -1.75 -19.69
CA GLY A 265 12.16 -2.45 -20.66
C GLY A 265 12.65 -3.86 -20.95
N THR A 266 13.95 -4.03 -21.13
CA THR A 266 14.61 -5.33 -21.35
C THR A 266 14.47 -6.23 -20.13
N LEU A 267 14.74 -5.73 -18.93
CA LEU A 267 14.58 -6.47 -17.67
C LEU A 267 13.15 -6.99 -17.50
N ILE A 268 12.15 -6.12 -17.63
CA ILE A 268 10.74 -6.49 -17.48
C ILE A 268 10.38 -7.59 -18.49
N LYS A 269 10.78 -7.45 -19.74
CA LYS A 269 10.52 -8.45 -20.77
C LYS A 269 11.17 -9.79 -20.40
N GLN A 270 12.44 -9.80 -20.02
CA GLN A 270 13.15 -11.02 -19.59
C GLN A 270 12.45 -11.72 -18.41
N ILE A 271 12.01 -10.96 -17.40
CA ILE A 271 11.28 -11.48 -16.24
C ILE A 271 9.97 -12.12 -16.70
N GLN A 272 9.19 -11.42 -17.52
CA GLN A 272 7.89 -11.89 -18.00
C GLN A 272 8.01 -13.13 -18.90
N ASP A 273 8.98 -13.15 -19.82
CA ASP A 273 9.23 -14.29 -20.71
C ASP A 273 9.67 -15.52 -19.92
N LYS A 274 10.51 -15.33 -18.88
CA LYS A 274 10.91 -16.40 -17.98
C LYS A 274 9.74 -16.99 -17.21
N VAL A 275 8.81 -16.16 -16.72
CA VAL A 275 7.59 -16.65 -16.05
C VAL A 275 6.67 -17.39 -17.02
N LYS A 276 6.50 -16.88 -18.24
CA LYS A 276 5.69 -17.56 -19.26
C LYS A 276 6.22 -18.94 -19.61
N SER A 277 7.56 -19.11 -19.63
CA SER A 277 8.20 -20.37 -20.01
C SER A 277 8.24 -21.42 -18.90
N GLN A 278 8.42 -21.00 -17.62
CA GLN A 278 8.65 -21.94 -16.51
C GLN A 278 7.68 -21.78 -15.32
N GLY A 279 6.83 -20.75 -15.30
CA GLY A 279 5.82 -20.54 -14.26
C GLY A 279 6.33 -19.95 -12.94
N PHE A 280 7.65 -19.76 -12.78
CA PHE A 280 8.25 -19.25 -11.54
C PHE A 280 9.47 -18.38 -11.79
N LEU A 281 9.95 -17.69 -10.75
CA LEU A 281 11.25 -17.02 -10.75
C LEU A 281 12.13 -17.56 -9.61
N ARG A 282 13.41 -17.24 -9.66
CA ARG A 282 14.35 -17.47 -8.56
C ARG A 282 14.63 -16.15 -7.83
N GLY A 283 14.45 -16.14 -6.51
CA GLY A 283 14.83 -15.04 -5.65
C GLY A 283 16.36 -14.91 -5.48
N LEU A 284 16.82 -13.87 -4.78
CA LEU A 284 18.26 -13.62 -4.53
C LEU A 284 18.95 -14.78 -3.80
N ASP A 285 18.25 -15.47 -2.93
CA ASP A 285 18.73 -16.63 -2.16
C ASP A 285 18.45 -17.97 -2.84
N GLY A 286 18.06 -17.96 -4.11
CA GLY A 286 17.76 -19.17 -4.89
C GLY A 286 16.38 -19.77 -4.66
N ARG A 287 15.55 -19.25 -3.75
CA ARG A 287 14.19 -19.75 -3.51
C ARG A 287 13.31 -19.65 -4.76
N THR A 288 12.36 -20.55 -4.87
CA THR A 288 11.33 -20.49 -5.92
C THR A 288 10.25 -19.48 -5.55
N LEU A 289 10.01 -18.51 -6.43
CA LEU A 289 8.94 -17.54 -6.32
C LEU A 289 7.80 -17.95 -7.24
N HIS A 290 6.68 -18.35 -6.64
CA HIS A 290 5.48 -18.69 -7.40
C HIS A 290 4.80 -17.42 -7.89
N ILE A 291 4.61 -17.30 -9.19
CA ILE A 291 4.08 -16.10 -9.83
C ILE A 291 2.65 -16.33 -10.28
N ARG A 292 1.72 -15.50 -9.80
CA ARG A 292 0.29 -15.58 -10.17
C ARG A 292 0.01 -15.15 -11.61
N GLY A 293 0.83 -14.26 -12.16
CA GLY A 293 0.68 -13.76 -13.52
C GLY A 293 1.90 -12.95 -13.94
N ALA A 294 2.25 -13.01 -15.23
CA ALA A 294 3.46 -12.37 -15.76
C ALA A 294 3.53 -10.85 -15.45
N HIS A 295 2.38 -10.18 -15.35
CA HIS A 295 2.34 -8.74 -15.04
C HIS A 295 2.79 -8.41 -13.61
N SER A 296 2.58 -9.32 -12.65
CA SER A 296 2.98 -9.14 -11.24
C SER A 296 4.41 -9.62 -10.95
N ALA A 297 5.06 -10.26 -11.91
CA ALA A 297 6.37 -10.88 -11.74
C ALA A 297 7.49 -9.90 -11.35
N PRO A 298 7.62 -8.70 -11.98
CA PRO A 298 8.63 -7.72 -11.57
C PRO A 298 8.48 -7.31 -10.11
N ASN A 299 7.25 -6.98 -9.70
CA ASN A 299 6.96 -6.61 -8.31
C ASN A 299 7.30 -7.74 -7.32
N THR A 300 6.90 -8.98 -7.62
CA THR A 300 7.19 -10.14 -6.77
C THR A 300 8.70 -10.34 -6.61
N LEU A 301 9.47 -10.17 -7.68
CA LEU A 301 10.92 -10.30 -7.66
C LEU A 301 11.58 -9.22 -6.79
N LEU A 302 11.18 -7.95 -6.95
CA LEU A 302 11.74 -6.83 -6.20
C LEU A 302 11.38 -6.89 -4.72
N GLN A 303 10.13 -7.18 -4.38
CA GLN A 303 9.70 -7.36 -3.00
C GLN A 303 10.41 -8.53 -2.32
N SER A 304 10.66 -9.62 -3.04
CA SER A 304 11.41 -10.75 -2.51
C SER A 304 12.86 -10.37 -2.24
N ALA A 305 13.50 -9.65 -3.16
CA ALA A 305 14.86 -9.18 -2.97
C ALA A 305 14.97 -8.29 -1.73
N GLY A 306 14.08 -7.30 -1.59
CA GLY A 306 14.01 -6.43 -0.42
C GLY A 306 13.81 -7.20 0.88
N ALA A 307 12.87 -8.17 0.90
CA ALA A 307 12.63 -8.98 2.09
C ALA A 307 13.85 -9.79 2.53
N ILE A 308 14.63 -10.31 1.59
CA ILE A 308 15.85 -11.08 1.89
C ILE A 308 16.94 -10.15 2.42
N LEU A 309 17.13 -8.99 1.77
CA LEU A 309 18.12 -8.00 2.20
C LEU A 309 17.83 -7.51 3.61
N MET A 310 16.58 -7.14 3.91
CA MET A 310 16.18 -6.65 5.23
C MET A 310 16.36 -7.70 6.33
N LYS A 311 16.04 -8.97 6.05
CA LYS A 311 16.25 -10.05 7.02
C LYS A 311 17.74 -10.29 7.30
N LYS A 312 18.56 -10.25 6.25
CA LYS A 312 20.01 -10.37 6.41
C LYS A 312 20.59 -9.18 7.17
N ALA A 313 20.14 -7.97 6.84
CA ALA A 313 20.54 -6.76 7.54
C ALA A 313 20.13 -6.77 9.01
N LEU A 314 18.94 -7.27 9.35
CA LEU A 314 18.48 -7.44 10.74
C LEU A 314 19.45 -8.31 11.54
N VAL A 315 19.86 -9.48 10.99
CA VAL A 315 20.79 -10.39 11.67
C VAL A 315 22.19 -9.76 11.82
N ILE A 316 22.63 -8.99 10.81
CA ILE A 316 23.91 -8.28 10.87
C ILE A 316 23.85 -7.17 11.92
N LEU A 317 22.74 -6.40 11.95
CA LEU A 317 22.55 -5.34 12.93
C LEU A 317 22.58 -5.89 14.36
N ASP A 318 21.80 -6.96 14.63
CA ASP A 318 21.78 -7.60 15.94
C ASP A 318 23.19 -8.06 16.38
N GLY A 319 23.92 -8.73 15.47
CA GLY A 319 25.31 -9.13 15.74
C GLY A 319 26.25 -7.96 16.01
N LYS A 320 26.09 -6.84 15.30
CA LYS A 320 26.93 -5.64 15.51
C LYS A 320 26.58 -4.91 16.80
N LEU A 321 25.31 -4.83 17.18
CA LEU A 321 24.91 -4.23 18.45
C LEU A 321 25.55 -4.98 19.63
N GLN A 322 25.67 -6.29 19.54
CA GLN A 322 26.31 -7.11 20.56
C GLN A 322 27.84 -7.03 20.49
N ALA A 323 28.45 -7.19 19.31
CA ALA A 323 29.89 -7.27 19.15
C ALA A 323 30.61 -5.90 19.26
N ASP A 324 30.05 -4.87 18.58
CA ASP A 324 30.71 -3.57 18.42
C ASP A 324 30.35 -2.60 19.57
N LEU A 325 29.11 -2.69 20.09
CA LEU A 325 28.61 -1.83 21.17
C LEU A 325 28.53 -2.53 22.53
N GLY A 326 28.74 -3.84 22.59
CA GLY A 326 28.66 -4.62 23.83
C GLY A 326 27.27 -4.72 24.44
N LEU A 327 26.21 -4.48 23.66
CA LEU A 327 24.83 -4.47 24.14
C LEU A 327 24.27 -5.89 24.26
N VAL A 328 23.39 -6.09 25.24
CA VAL A 328 22.74 -7.37 25.52
C VAL A 328 21.29 -7.34 25.07
N ALA A 329 20.93 -8.21 24.11
CA ALA A 329 19.56 -8.33 23.64
C ALA A 329 18.64 -8.78 24.79
N GLY A 330 17.44 -8.18 24.88
CA GLY A 330 16.48 -8.43 25.96
C GLY A 330 16.79 -7.67 27.27
N VAL A 331 17.93 -7.00 27.37
CA VAL A 331 18.30 -6.15 28.51
C VAL A 331 18.47 -4.70 28.06
N ASP A 332 19.38 -4.46 27.14
CA ASP A 332 19.70 -3.12 26.64
C ASP A 332 18.83 -2.70 25.48
N TYR A 333 18.44 -3.63 24.62
CA TYR A 333 17.58 -3.40 23.46
C TYR A 333 16.73 -4.62 23.10
N GLU A 334 15.61 -4.37 22.40
CA GLU A 334 14.76 -5.39 21.77
C GLU A 334 14.20 -4.90 20.44
N PHE A 335 14.12 -5.78 19.43
CA PHE A 335 13.38 -5.54 18.20
C PHE A 335 11.88 -5.74 18.46
N VAL A 336 11.14 -4.65 18.62
CA VAL A 336 9.71 -4.70 18.98
C VAL A 336 8.77 -4.73 17.78
N ALA A 337 9.22 -4.27 16.61
CA ALA A 337 8.49 -4.45 15.36
C ALA A 337 9.44 -4.55 14.16
N ASN A 338 9.04 -5.37 13.19
CA ASN A 338 9.69 -5.47 11.88
C ASN A 338 8.60 -5.37 10.82
N VAL A 339 8.50 -4.21 10.19
CA VAL A 339 7.43 -3.87 9.23
C VAL A 339 8.04 -3.70 7.85
N HIS A 340 8.20 -4.82 7.11
CA HIS A 340 8.73 -4.89 5.76
C HIS A 340 10.18 -4.39 5.63
N ASP A 341 10.37 -3.10 5.50
CA ASP A 341 11.63 -2.36 5.33
C ASP A 341 11.96 -1.44 6.52
N GLU A 342 11.15 -1.53 7.58
CA GLU A 342 11.29 -0.72 8.80
C GLU A 342 11.50 -1.62 10.03
N TRP A 343 12.41 -1.23 10.92
CA TRP A 343 12.57 -1.81 12.25
C TRP A 343 12.22 -0.78 13.31
N GLN A 344 11.54 -1.26 14.37
CA GLN A 344 11.33 -0.50 15.59
C GLN A 344 12.08 -1.21 16.72
N ILE A 345 13.00 -0.50 17.35
CA ILE A 345 13.91 -1.04 18.36
C ILE A 345 13.69 -0.27 19.65
N GLU A 346 13.20 -0.95 20.69
CA GLU A 346 13.15 -0.41 22.03
C GLU A 346 14.52 -0.57 22.68
N CYS A 347 15.05 0.48 23.33
CA CYS A 347 16.34 0.40 23.99
C CYS A 347 16.36 1.23 25.30
N ASN A 348 17.39 1.01 26.12
CA ASN A 348 17.62 1.83 27.31
C ASN A 348 17.91 3.27 26.90
N LYS A 349 17.38 4.22 27.67
CA LYS A 349 17.56 5.65 27.42
C LYS A 349 19.05 6.02 27.31
N GLY A 350 19.40 6.76 26.27
CA GLY A 350 20.76 7.16 25.93
C GLY A 350 21.49 6.25 24.94
N LEU A 351 20.91 5.12 24.56
CA LEU A 351 21.48 4.20 23.54
C LEU A 351 20.95 4.48 22.13
N GLY A 352 19.85 5.23 22.00
CA GLY A 352 19.12 5.36 20.74
C GLY A 352 19.94 5.96 19.61
N GLU A 353 20.77 6.96 19.88
CA GLU A 353 21.65 7.55 18.86
C GLU A 353 22.68 6.56 18.33
N SER A 354 23.30 5.77 19.21
CA SER A 354 24.30 4.77 18.85
C SER A 354 23.68 3.63 18.04
N ILE A 355 22.51 3.15 18.46
CA ILE A 355 21.77 2.13 17.75
C ILE A 355 21.29 2.65 16.39
N GLY A 356 20.75 3.88 16.32
CA GLY A 356 20.30 4.49 15.08
C GLY A 356 21.41 4.73 14.06
N LYS A 357 22.64 5.04 14.51
CA LYS A 357 23.81 5.17 13.62
C LYS A 357 24.31 3.83 13.10
N MET A 358 24.08 2.74 13.86
CA MET A 358 24.47 1.39 13.45
C MET A 358 23.46 0.76 12.48
N ALA A 359 22.17 1.12 12.62
CA ALA A 359 21.09 0.64 11.79
C ALA A 359 21.03 1.30 10.41
#